data_f9358ed9398be807628d57ad66e45dc6
#
_entry.id   f9358ed9398be807628d57ad66e45dc6
#
_cell.length_a   1.000
_cell.length_b   1.000
_cell.length_c   1.000
_cell.angle_alpha   90.00
_cell.angle_beta   90.00
_cell.angle_gamma   90.00
#
_symmetry.space_group_name_H-M   'P 1'
#
loop_
_entity.id
_entity.type
_entity.pdbx_description
1 polymer ?
#
loop_
_entity_poly.entity_id
_entity_poly.type
_entity_poly.pdbx_seq_one_letter_code
_entity_poly.pdbx_strand_id
1 'polypeptide(L)'
;MRLRSAVRSSCPAMGFTLIELMVVVAIATILFSIAIPSYMSYIRQSRRTEAKTAVLDLAGREERFLSTNPTAYTDVPANLGYTGFGAGNPVGSGYYYLTVCSPATVACAPNPPATPSYSIMATPVATQSQANDAQCTSFSVDSTGQQFATGTGGTAYCWGN
;
A
#
# COMPACT_ATOMS: atom_id res chain seq x y z
N MET A 1 -18.08 53.82 -53.01
CA MET A 1 -17.38 52.91 -52.09
C MET A 1 -18.08 52.96 -50.76
N ARG A 2 -18.95 51.96 -50.42
CA ARG A 2 -19.78 51.97 -49.19
C ARG A 2 -19.06 51.07 -48.15
N LEU A 3 -18.53 51.63 -47.06
CA LEU A 3 -17.99 50.94 -45.92
C LEU A 3 -19.12 50.28 -45.11
N ARG A 4 -19.17 48.97 -45.02
CA ARG A 4 -20.03 48.22 -44.14
C ARG A 4 -19.42 48.21 -42.74
N SER A 5 -20.05 48.90 -41.80
CA SER A 5 -19.75 48.80 -40.37
C SER A 5 -20.17 47.42 -39.85
N ALA A 6 -19.22 46.62 -39.39
CA ALA A 6 -19.51 45.38 -38.71
C ALA A 6 -19.97 45.68 -37.27
N VAL A 7 -21.23 45.38 -36.98
CA VAL A 7 -21.75 45.42 -35.61
C VAL A 7 -21.15 44.23 -34.85
N ARG A 8 -20.25 44.51 -33.91
CA ARG A 8 -19.77 43.51 -32.92
C ARG A 8 -20.89 43.31 -31.92
N SER A 9 -21.54 42.17 -31.96
CA SER A 9 -22.42 41.72 -30.90
C SER A 9 -21.58 41.32 -29.71
N SER A 10 -21.50 42.16 -28.68
CA SER A 10 -20.92 41.82 -27.37
C SER A 10 -21.93 40.93 -26.62
N CYS A 11 -21.61 39.63 -26.47
CA CYS A 11 -22.35 38.80 -25.55
C CYS A 11 -22.17 39.36 -24.14
N PRO A 12 -23.24 39.58 -23.35
CA PRO A 12 -23.09 39.98 -21.95
C PRO A 12 -22.39 38.88 -21.18
N ALA A 13 -21.22 39.18 -20.59
CA ALA A 13 -20.56 38.30 -19.63
C ALA A 13 -21.42 38.29 -18.36
N MET A 14 -22.20 37.23 -18.15
CA MET A 14 -22.95 37.02 -16.91
C MET A 14 -21.92 36.66 -15.82
N GLY A 15 -21.66 37.58 -14.91
CA GLY A 15 -20.83 37.34 -13.74
C GLY A 15 -21.59 36.57 -12.66
N PHE A 16 -20.87 35.72 -11.88
CA PHE A 16 -21.44 35.04 -10.73
C PHE A 16 -21.79 36.04 -9.61
N THR A 17 -22.90 35.76 -8.94
CA THR A 17 -23.28 36.56 -7.76
C THR A 17 -22.50 36.07 -6.53
N LEU A 18 -22.27 36.93 -5.56
CA LEU A 18 -21.56 36.59 -4.30
C LEU A 18 -22.34 35.50 -3.55
N ILE A 19 -23.67 35.56 -3.52
CA ILE A 19 -24.51 34.55 -2.85
C ILE A 19 -24.40 33.19 -3.52
N GLU A 20 -24.31 33.13 -4.84
CA GLU A 20 -24.14 31.88 -5.58
C GLU A 20 -22.82 31.18 -5.23
N LEU A 21 -21.74 31.97 -5.15
CA LEU A 21 -20.44 31.45 -4.73
C LEU A 21 -20.46 30.95 -3.27
N MET A 22 -21.11 31.67 -2.34
CA MET A 22 -21.25 31.25 -0.95
C MET A 22 -22.02 29.93 -0.82
N VAL A 23 -23.10 29.76 -1.56
CA VAL A 23 -23.89 28.51 -1.55
C VAL A 23 -23.08 27.34 -2.09
N VAL A 24 -22.35 27.53 -3.20
CA VAL A 24 -21.50 26.49 -3.79
C VAL A 24 -20.40 26.06 -2.82
N VAL A 25 -19.73 27.01 -2.17
CA VAL A 25 -18.68 26.69 -1.17
C VAL A 25 -19.27 25.96 0.04
N ALA A 26 -20.44 26.37 0.52
CA ALA A 26 -21.11 25.69 1.63
C ALA A 26 -21.44 24.22 1.29
N ILE A 27 -22.01 23.96 0.11
CA ILE A 27 -22.31 22.60 -0.34
C ILE A 27 -21.02 21.79 -0.54
N ALA A 28 -20.00 22.37 -1.18
CA ALA A 28 -18.71 21.70 -1.39
C ALA A 28 -18.05 21.30 -0.08
N THR A 29 -18.08 22.17 0.93
CA THR A 29 -17.52 21.88 2.27
C THR A 29 -18.18 20.69 2.92
N ILE A 30 -19.50 20.58 2.85
CA ILE A 30 -20.27 19.44 3.38
C ILE A 30 -19.88 18.14 2.64
N LEU A 31 -19.81 18.17 1.33
CA LEU A 31 -19.42 17.01 0.52
C LEU A 31 -17.99 16.55 0.81
N PHE A 32 -17.03 17.48 0.91
CA PHE A 32 -15.63 17.15 1.21
C PHE A 32 -15.45 16.58 2.61
N SER A 33 -16.25 17.00 3.58
CA SER A 33 -16.17 16.44 4.94
C SER A 33 -16.41 14.92 5.01
N ILE A 34 -17.17 14.37 4.07
CA ILE A 34 -17.47 12.93 3.96
C ILE A 34 -16.52 12.26 2.95
N ALA A 35 -16.23 12.92 1.83
CA ALA A 35 -15.45 12.34 0.75
C ALA A 35 -13.97 12.12 1.11
N ILE A 36 -13.35 13.07 1.82
CA ILE A 36 -11.92 12.99 2.17
C ILE A 36 -11.61 11.79 3.06
N PRO A 37 -12.28 11.56 4.21
CA PRO A 37 -11.98 10.39 5.06
C PRO A 37 -12.26 9.06 4.34
N SER A 38 -13.29 8.98 3.53
CA SER A 38 -13.60 7.77 2.74
C SER A 38 -12.50 7.48 1.73
N TYR A 39 -12.03 8.49 1.00
CA TYR A 39 -10.92 8.37 0.06
C TYR A 39 -9.61 7.92 0.72
N MET A 40 -9.30 8.47 1.88
CA MET A 40 -8.10 8.08 2.64
C MET A 40 -8.14 6.62 3.11
N SER A 41 -9.31 6.11 3.50
CA SER A 41 -9.46 4.70 3.87
C SER A 41 -9.27 3.77 2.67
N TYR A 42 -9.80 4.13 1.52
CA TYR A 42 -9.61 3.40 0.27
C TYR A 42 -8.14 3.32 -0.16
N ILE A 43 -7.40 4.45 -0.08
CA ILE A 43 -5.97 4.47 -0.37
C ILE A 43 -5.18 3.55 0.58
N ARG A 44 -5.48 3.57 1.90
CA ARG A 44 -4.83 2.68 2.86
C ARG A 44 -5.07 1.22 2.51
N GLN A 45 -6.29 0.85 2.13
CA GLN A 45 -6.62 -0.51 1.73
C GLN A 45 -5.89 -0.94 0.45
N SER A 46 -5.76 -0.06 -0.54
CA SER A 46 -4.98 -0.32 -1.75
C SER A 46 -3.51 -0.62 -1.41
N ARG A 47 -2.90 0.18 -0.54
CA ARG A 47 -1.51 -0.03 -0.08
C ARG A 47 -1.34 -1.33 0.71
N ARG A 48 -2.32 -1.73 1.54
CA ARG A 48 -2.32 -3.04 2.22
C ARG A 48 -2.30 -4.19 1.19
N THR A 49 -3.06 -4.05 0.10
CA THR A 49 -3.06 -5.05 -0.98
C THR A 49 -1.69 -5.16 -1.65
N GLU A 50 -1.02 -4.04 -1.87
CA GLU A 50 0.36 -4.02 -2.39
C GLU A 50 1.34 -4.77 -1.46
N ALA A 51 1.27 -4.52 -0.15
CA ALA A 51 2.09 -5.23 0.83
C ALA A 51 1.84 -6.75 0.81
N LYS A 52 0.58 -7.17 0.81
CA LYS A 52 0.19 -8.60 0.72
C LYS A 52 0.72 -9.26 -0.56
N THR A 53 0.57 -8.58 -1.70
CA THR A 53 1.07 -9.08 -2.99
C THR A 53 2.58 -9.22 -2.99
N ALA A 54 3.30 -8.25 -2.41
CA ALA A 54 4.77 -8.32 -2.33
C ALA A 54 5.25 -9.46 -1.44
N VAL A 55 4.59 -9.71 -0.29
CA VAL A 55 4.90 -10.85 0.59
C VAL A 55 4.66 -12.18 -0.13
N LEU A 56 3.54 -12.32 -0.84
CA LEU A 56 3.20 -13.56 -1.55
C LEU A 56 4.09 -13.79 -2.79
N ASP A 57 4.46 -12.73 -3.52
CA ASP A 57 5.43 -12.84 -4.63
C ASP A 57 6.79 -13.34 -4.11
N LEU A 58 7.26 -12.77 -3.01
CA LEU A 58 8.53 -13.17 -2.43
C LEU A 58 8.47 -14.61 -1.88
N ALA A 59 7.36 -15.03 -1.27
CA ALA A 59 7.13 -16.42 -0.86
C ALA A 59 7.22 -17.38 -2.06
N GLY A 60 6.60 -17.04 -3.18
CA GLY A 60 6.71 -17.83 -4.40
C GLY A 60 8.13 -17.87 -4.98
N ARG A 61 8.98 -16.87 -4.72
CA ARG A 61 10.40 -16.88 -5.12
C ARG A 61 11.22 -17.78 -4.19
N GLU A 62 10.92 -17.81 -2.91
CA GLU A 62 11.55 -18.73 -1.94
C GLU A 62 11.27 -20.19 -2.29
N GLU A 63 10.03 -20.53 -2.63
CA GLU A 63 9.67 -21.89 -3.08
C GLU A 63 10.41 -22.29 -4.37
N ARG A 64 10.56 -21.37 -5.31
CA ARG A 64 11.36 -21.62 -6.52
C ARG A 64 12.84 -21.76 -6.21
N PHE A 65 13.37 -20.99 -5.27
CA PHE A 65 14.77 -21.13 -4.82
C PHE A 65 15.01 -22.51 -4.19
N LEU A 66 14.11 -22.94 -3.30
CA LEU A 66 14.19 -24.27 -2.68
C LEU A 66 14.13 -25.41 -3.72
N SER A 67 13.34 -25.26 -4.80
CA SER A 67 13.27 -26.29 -5.84
C SER A 67 14.59 -26.52 -6.57
N THR A 68 15.45 -25.51 -6.62
CA THR A 68 16.81 -25.58 -7.22
C THR A 68 17.91 -25.83 -6.19
N ASN A 69 17.63 -25.53 -4.92
CA ASN A 69 18.54 -25.65 -3.78
C ASN A 69 17.85 -26.40 -2.63
N PRO A 70 17.65 -27.73 -2.70
CA PRO A 70 16.72 -28.46 -1.85
C PRO A 70 17.12 -28.55 -0.36
N THR A 71 18.19 -27.87 0.06
CA THR A 71 18.69 -27.93 1.44
C THR A 71 18.24 -26.77 2.33
N ALA A 72 17.95 -25.59 1.75
CA ALA A 72 17.59 -24.40 2.51
C ALA A 72 16.91 -23.35 1.65
N TYR A 73 16.09 -22.52 2.27
CA TYR A 73 15.65 -21.20 1.79
C TYR A 73 16.78 -20.17 1.95
N THR A 74 16.59 -18.94 1.46
CA THR A 74 17.62 -17.91 1.49
C THR A 74 17.09 -16.58 2.03
N ASP A 75 17.93 -15.84 2.76
CA ASP A 75 17.69 -14.46 3.15
C ASP A 75 18.48 -13.46 2.29
N VAL A 76 19.19 -13.97 1.27
CA VAL A 76 20.02 -13.16 0.37
C VAL A 76 19.14 -12.57 -0.74
N PRO A 77 18.95 -11.21 -0.80
CA PRO A 77 18.05 -10.58 -1.75
C PRO A 77 18.35 -10.91 -3.22
N ALA A 78 19.62 -10.97 -3.60
CA ALA A 78 20.05 -11.23 -4.97
C ALA A 78 19.58 -12.60 -5.49
N ASN A 79 19.51 -13.62 -4.62
CA ASN A 79 19.03 -14.96 -4.97
C ASN A 79 17.52 -14.97 -5.28
N LEU A 80 16.80 -13.99 -4.76
CA LEU A 80 15.35 -13.82 -4.92
C LEU A 80 14.98 -12.73 -5.95
N GLY A 81 16.00 -12.13 -6.61
CA GLY A 81 15.81 -11.09 -7.62
C GLY A 81 15.45 -9.72 -7.04
N TYR A 82 15.88 -9.45 -5.81
CA TYR A 82 15.77 -8.14 -5.14
C TYR A 82 17.13 -7.49 -5.00
N THR A 83 17.16 -6.16 -4.98
CA THR A 83 18.39 -5.37 -4.74
C THR A 83 18.75 -5.30 -3.26
N GLY A 84 17.78 -5.46 -2.38
CA GLY A 84 17.95 -5.43 -0.92
C GLY A 84 16.62 -5.60 -0.20
N PHE A 85 16.71 -5.87 1.11
CA PHE A 85 15.59 -5.89 2.05
C PHE A 85 15.73 -4.78 3.08
N GLY A 86 14.68 -4.53 3.87
CA GLY A 86 14.67 -3.53 4.92
C GLY A 86 14.29 -2.12 4.45
N ALA A 87 14.28 -1.17 5.39
CA ALA A 87 13.73 0.17 5.22
C ALA A 87 14.38 1.01 4.10
N GLY A 88 15.64 0.71 3.74
CA GLY A 88 16.35 1.36 2.65
C GLY A 88 15.95 0.88 1.24
N ASN A 89 15.19 -0.21 1.15
CA ASN A 89 14.76 -0.83 -0.10
C ASN A 89 13.24 -1.05 -0.10
N PRO A 90 12.43 0.01 -0.16
CA PRO A 90 10.98 -0.12 -0.18
C PRO A 90 10.52 -0.77 -1.50
N VAL A 91 9.40 -1.50 -1.43
CA VAL A 91 8.80 -2.18 -2.58
C VAL A 91 7.66 -1.37 -3.19
N GLY A 92 7.38 -1.61 -4.46
CA GLY A 92 6.26 -1.01 -5.18
C GLY A 92 6.21 0.51 -5.09
N SER A 93 5.12 1.07 -4.56
CA SER A 93 4.92 2.51 -4.40
C SER A 93 5.70 3.14 -3.22
N GLY A 94 6.53 2.37 -2.52
CA GLY A 94 7.45 2.89 -1.50
C GLY A 94 6.86 3.00 -0.09
N TYR A 95 5.68 2.44 0.16
CA TYR A 95 5.03 2.51 1.47
C TYR A 95 5.41 1.37 2.41
N TYR A 96 5.94 0.27 1.87
CA TYR A 96 6.35 -0.91 2.63
C TYR A 96 7.74 -1.36 2.22
N TYR A 97 8.43 -2.01 3.11
CA TYR A 97 9.66 -2.77 2.83
C TYR A 97 9.49 -4.20 3.30
N LEU A 98 10.25 -5.11 2.70
CA LEU A 98 10.25 -6.52 3.06
C LEU A 98 11.44 -6.86 3.94
N THR A 99 11.23 -7.80 4.85
CA THR A 99 12.27 -8.49 5.62
C THR A 99 12.08 -10.00 5.44
N VAL A 100 13.19 -10.73 5.32
CA VAL A 100 13.19 -12.18 5.21
C VAL A 100 14.06 -12.73 6.32
N CYS A 101 13.60 -13.80 6.95
CA CYS A 101 14.37 -14.59 7.89
C CYS A 101 14.39 -16.03 7.38
N SER A 102 15.56 -16.55 7.11
CA SER A 102 15.80 -17.95 6.77
C SER A 102 17.01 -18.47 7.53
N PRO A 103 16.84 -19.43 8.46
CA PRO A 103 15.56 -20.03 8.89
C PRO A 103 14.64 -19.04 9.63
N ALA A 104 13.34 -19.33 9.63
CA ALA A 104 12.39 -18.55 10.41
C ALA A 104 12.72 -18.62 11.91
N THR A 105 12.64 -17.47 12.58
CA THR A 105 12.90 -17.33 14.02
C THR A 105 11.76 -16.61 14.71
N VAL A 106 11.67 -16.66 16.02
CA VAL A 106 10.67 -15.94 16.82
C VAL A 106 10.71 -14.42 16.63
N ALA A 107 11.82 -13.88 16.16
CA ALA A 107 11.94 -12.47 15.83
C ALA A 107 11.20 -12.08 14.54
N CYS A 108 10.92 -13.05 13.67
CA CYS A 108 10.34 -12.85 12.35
C CYS A 108 8.97 -13.50 12.19
N ALA A 109 8.63 -14.47 13.01
CA ALA A 109 7.35 -15.18 12.98
C ALA A 109 6.90 -15.52 14.40
N PRO A 110 5.59 -15.38 14.71
CA PRO A 110 5.07 -15.72 16.04
C PRO A 110 5.29 -17.18 16.41
N ASN A 111 5.18 -18.08 15.44
CA ASN A 111 5.40 -19.52 15.58
C ASN A 111 6.26 -20.01 14.41
N PRO A 112 7.61 -19.91 14.52
CA PRO A 112 8.48 -20.30 13.42
C PRO A 112 8.36 -21.81 13.13
N PRO A 113 8.15 -22.20 11.85
CA PRO A 113 8.11 -23.61 11.47
C PRO A 113 9.47 -24.28 11.59
N ALA A 114 9.47 -25.62 11.59
CA ALA A 114 10.69 -26.40 11.57
C ALA A 114 11.51 -26.15 10.30
N THR A 115 12.84 -26.27 10.43
CA THR A 115 13.77 -26.07 9.30
C THR A 115 13.69 -27.25 8.29
N PRO A 116 13.84 -26.97 6.97
CA PRO A 116 14.09 -25.66 6.35
C PRO A 116 12.84 -24.79 6.40
N SER A 117 13.02 -23.51 6.72
CA SER A 117 11.89 -22.60 6.90
C SER A 117 12.25 -21.16 6.56
N TYR A 118 11.25 -20.36 6.22
CA TYR A 118 11.37 -18.90 6.10
C TYR A 118 10.19 -18.21 6.76
N SER A 119 10.37 -16.95 7.05
CA SER A 119 9.28 -15.99 7.32
C SER A 119 9.58 -14.70 6.59
N ILE A 120 8.57 -14.19 5.89
CA ILE A 120 8.62 -12.92 5.16
C ILE A 120 7.66 -11.96 5.82
N MET A 121 8.12 -10.73 6.06
CA MET A 121 7.30 -9.69 6.67
C MET A 121 7.37 -8.40 5.85
N ALA A 122 6.22 -7.81 5.55
CA ALA A 122 6.10 -6.46 5.04
C ALA A 122 5.81 -5.49 6.19
N THR A 123 6.65 -4.48 6.33
CA THR A 123 6.54 -3.44 7.37
C THR A 123 6.39 -2.08 6.71
N PRO A 124 5.50 -1.18 7.19
CA PRO A 124 5.39 0.16 6.66
C PRO A 124 6.67 0.95 6.87
N VAL A 125 7.05 1.77 5.89
CA VAL A 125 8.16 2.72 6.03
C VAL A 125 7.75 3.81 7.01
N ALA A 126 8.51 4.00 8.09
CA ALA A 126 8.16 4.87 9.22
C ALA A 126 7.90 6.34 8.84
N THR A 127 8.54 6.82 7.77
CA THR A 127 8.37 8.20 7.26
C THR A 127 7.15 8.37 6.37
N GLN A 128 6.47 7.29 6.02
CA GLN A 128 5.31 7.29 5.12
C GLN A 128 3.99 7.28 5.89
N SER A 129 2.94 7.84 5.28
CA SER A 129 1.62 7.94 5.89
C SER A 129 0.99 6.58 6.25
N GLN A 130 1.45 5.50 5.65
CA GLN A 130 1.00 4.15 5.95
C GLN A 130 1.46 3.65 7.33
N ALA A 131 2.52 4.21 7.90
CA ALA A 131 2.96 3.93 9.27
C ALA A 131 1.89 4.30 10.33
N ASN A 132 0.96 5.19 9.99
CA ASN A 132 -0.17 5.57 10.83
C ASN A 132 -1.38 4.63 10.71
N ASP A 133 -1.25 3.51 10.02
CA ASP A 133 -2.30 2.49 9.91
C ASP A 133 -2.29 1.57 11.13
N ALA A 134 -2.96 1.99 12.20
CA ALA A 134 -3.03 1.21 13.44
C ALA A 134 -3.78 -0.12 13.29
N GLN A 135 -4.63 -0.26 12.28
CA GLN A 135 -5.40 -1.49 12.07
C GLN A 135 -4.53 -2.64 11.56
N CYS A 136 -3.61 -2.35 10.62
CA CYS A 136 -2.75 -3.35 10.00
C CYS A 136 -1.33 -2.80 9.91
N THR A 137 -0.53 -3.07 10.94
CA THR A 137 0.84 -2.53 11.06
C THR A 137 1.90 -3.39 10.39
N SER A 138 1.64 -4.68 10.15
CA SER A 138 2.53 -5.53 9.34
C SER A 138 1.74 -6.69 8.74
N PHE A 139 2.32 -7.31 7.71
CA PHE A 139 1.81 -8.51 7.06
C PHE A 139 2.95 -9.51 6.95
N SER A 140 2.72 -10.77 7.33
CA SER A 140 3.73 -11.80 7.18
C SER A 140 3.13 -13.13 6.72
N VAL A 141 4.00 -13.93 6.09
CA VAL A 141 3.72 -15.31 5.72
C VAL A 141 4.95 -16.17 6.04
N ASP A 142 4.72 -17.40 6.46
CA ASP A 142 5.77 -18.37 6.69
C ASP A 142 5.81 -19.47 5.60
N SER A 143 6.81 -20.35 5.68
CA SER A 143 7.02 -21.46 4.76
C SER A 143 5.92 -22.54 4.77
N THR A 144 4.99 -22.50 5.73
CA THR A 144 3.79 -23.34 5.76
C THR A 144 2.60 -22.69 5.04
N GLY A 145 2.76 -21.46 4.55
CA GLY A 145 1.70 -20.65 3.97
C GLY A 145 0.80 -19.98 5.00
N GLN A 146 1.15 -20.05 6.30
CA GLN A 146 0.37 -19.43 7.35
C GLN A 146 0.56 -17.91 7.31
N GLN A 147 -0.55 -17.19 7.29
CA GLN A 147 -0.62 -15.73 7.20
C GLN A 147 -0.78 -15.12 8.58
N PHE A 148 -0.04 -14.07 8.86
CA PHE A 148 -0.13 -13.30 10.09
C PHE A 148 -0.19 -11.81 9.76
N ALA A 149 -0.82 -11.04 10.64
CA ALA A 149 -0.77 -9.59 10.61
C ALA A 149 -0.75 -9.04 12.04
N THR A 150 -0.10 -7.92 12.23
CA THR A 150 -0.13 -7.17 13.49
C THR A 150 -0.97 -5.90 13.32
N GLY A 151 -1.47 -5.38 14.43
CA GLY A 151 -2.35 -4.23 14.48
C GLY A 151 -3.68 -4.56 15.16
N THR A 152 -4.50 -3.52 15.38
CA THR A 152 -5.78 -3.66 16.11
C THR A 152 -6.84 -4.46 15.34
N GLY A 153 -6.70 -4.60 14.03
CA GLY A 153 -7.63 -5.37 13.19
C GLY A 153 -7.42 -6.87 13.24
N GLY A 154 -6.22 -7.32 13.62
CA GLY A 154 -5.85 -8.73 13.63
C GLY A 154 -5.69 -9.35 12.24
N THR A 155 -5.27 -10.60 12.20
CA THR A 155 -4.92 -11.32 10.95
C THR A 155 -6.11 -11.44 10.00
N ALA A 156 -7.27 -11.89 10.48
CA ALA A 156 -8.47 -12.09 9.66
C ALA A 156 -8.89 -10.79 8.93
N TYR A 157 -8.98 -9.69 9.65
CA TYR A 157 -9.32 -8.39 9.06
C TYR A 157 -8.28 -7.90 8.06
N CYS A 158 -6.99 -8.01 8.40
CA CYS A 158 -5.90 -7.46 7.58
C CYS A 158 -5.68 -8.26 6.30
N TRP A 159 -5.84 -9.59 6.34
CA TRP A 159 -5.74 -10.44 5.16
C TRP A 159 -7.04 -10.55 4.37
N GLY A 160 -8.19 -10.27 4.99
CA GLY A 160 -9.51 -10.32 4.35
C GLY A 160 -10.11 -11.73 4.32
N ASN A 161 -9.81 -12.52 5.35
CA ASN A 161 -10.32 -13.89 5.54
C ASN A 161 -11.50 -13.86 6.51
#